data_eb4fbdba061cc866b3b281534615f9de
#
_entry.id   eb4fbdba061cc866b3b281534615f9de
#
_cell.length_a   1.000
_cell.length_b   1.000
_cell.length_c   1.000
_cell.angle_alpha   90.00
_cell.angle_beta   90.00
_cell.angle_gamma   90.00
#
_symmetry.space_group_name_H-M   'P 1'
#
loop_
_entity.id
_entity.type
_entity.pdbx_description
1 polymer ?
#
loop_
_entity_poly.entity_id
_entity_poly.type
_entity_poly.pdbx_seq_one_letter_code
_entity_poly.pdbx_strand_id
1 'polypeptide(L)'
;MGIPLFFKILSEKYDNCILEELTDINALFIDMNGIIHPCASRAIDENYSHKFKAEYEQRIFVEIENELKKICALTKPEFIYMAIDGVAPVAKMKQQRSRRYKTVLLQKEMDDIHTACNLPINVDVWDKNCISPGTEFMNKLSKYLKNVIFNDPYYDQINIILDDSLNPGEGEHKLIDFIKKHEFDQSKNIVIHGLDADLIMLSMASHQNNIYLLRDQYDKTIFYDIDTMKLNILQDFKDRYFNGNSNGHINTDRYIDIINDYIFICFFLGNDFLPHILGIDLRYNGLDFVMDHYVQSYNITNSTLTNRTGLNTRVIKVFLSKLSGHNDKQVQFIFNKRRKLRKYFKVIADTDYDTYLEQLNNRPTIKNEEEEYIMNNNHYIKKWPNRYYKIINGEIDRDNIDNMCHNYIEGLLWVYKYYTEGCTNWKWKYEYHNGPLLGDLFKYLYNNVGDINKEFKLPKTKAYHHNVQLLSILPITSLTDDLKMIAKETDINYMYPDEYKLNSIFKRYYWECEPILPNFNIDKVKLAIYKKNKKLLKTENSGLIFKNKVIGLT
;
A
#
# COMPACT_ATOMS: atom_id res chain seq x y z
N MET A 1 1.94 1.85 3.37
CA MET A 1 0.56 2.33 3.59
C MET A 1 -0.46 1.23 3.64
N GLY A 2 -0.59 0.39 2.66
CA GLY A 2 -1.53 -0.74 2.70
C GLY A 2 -2.95 -0.37 3.16
N ILE A 3 -3.62 -1.29 3.85
CA ILE A 3 -4.98 -1.07 4.37
C ILE A 3 -4.93 -0.11 5.57
N PRO A 4 -5.58 1.07 5.51
CA PRO A 4 -5.56 2.04 6.61
C PRO A 4 -6.11 1.45 7.91
N LEU A 5 -5.43 1.70 9.03
CA LEU A 5 -5.76 1.20 10.37
C LEU A 5 -5.63 -0.33 10.55
N PHE A 6 -5.18 -1.08 9.54
CA PHE A 6 -5.14 -2.54 9.59
C PHE A 6 -4.31 -3.05 10.78
N PHE A 7 -3.05 -2.58 10.90
CA PHE A 7 -2.20 -2.95 12.01
C PHE A 7 -2.83 -2.62 13.38
N LYS A 8 -3.39 -1.39 13.53
CA LYS A 8 -4.04 -0.98 14.77
C LYS A 8 -5.18 -1.92 15.17
N ILE A 9 -6.07 -2.22 14.23
CA ILE A 9 -7.23 -3.09 14.51
C ILE A 9 -6.80 -4.52 14.81
N LEU A 10 -5.78 -5.03 14.10
CA LEU A 10 -5.28 -6.38 14.36
C LEU A 10 -4.54 -6.47 15.70
N SER A 11 -3.74 -5.47 16.07
CA SER A 11 -3.05 -5.44 17.36
C SER A 11 -4.01 -5.26 18.54
N GLU A 12 -5.13 -4.58 18.36
CA GLU A 12 -6.21 -4.49 19.37
C GLU A 12 -7.04 -5.78 19.45
N LYS A 13 -7.23 -6.48 18.32
CA LYS A 13 -8.00 -7.74 18.27
C LYS A 13 -7.19 -8.95 18.76
N TYR A 14 -5.88 -8.95 18.51
CA TYR A 14 -4.95 -10.05 18.78
C TYR A 14 -3.72 -9.53 19.53
N ASP A 15 -3.92 -9.07 20.76
CA ASP A 15 -2.89 -8.44 21.62
C ASP A 15 -1.77 -9.41 22.03
N ASN A 16 -2.06 -10.72 22.04
CA ASN A 16 -1.09 -11.80 22.31
C ASN A 16 -0.02 -11.96 21.22
N CYS A 17 -0.13 -11.25 20.09
CA CYS A 17 0.91 -11.21 19.06
C CYS A 17 2.05 -10.24 19.38
N ILE A 18 1.93 -9.39 20.42
CA ILE A 18 2.89 -8.34 20.75
C ILE A 18 3.88 -8.83 21.79
N LEU A 19 5.17 -8.74 21.48
CA LEU A 19 6.28 -9.04 22.37
C LEU A 19 7.15 -7.80 22.54
N GLU A 20 7.62 -7.52 23.75
CA GLU A 20 8.53 -6.41 24.04
C GLU A 20 10.01 -6.79 23.82
N GLU A 21 10.34 -8.08 23.90
CA GLU A 21 11.70 -8.61 23.73
C GLU A 21 11.68 -9.85 22.83
N LEU A 22 12.74 -10.03 22.07
CA LEU A 22 12.97 -11.21 21.24
C LEU A 22 14.45 -11.58 21.25
N THR A 23 14.77 -12.86 21.40
CA THR A 23 16.14 -13.40 21.37
C THR A 23 16.34 -14.30 20.15
N ASP A 24 17.55 -14.80 19.97
CA ASP A 24 17.92 -15.79 18.95
C ASP A 24 17.56 -15.35 17.50
N ILE A 25 17.86 -14.08 17.20
CA ILE A 25 17.60 -13.48 15.89
C ILE A 25 18.74 -13.85 14.95
N ASN A 26 18.44 -14.63 13.92
CA ASN A 26 19.40 -14.97 12.88
C ASN A 26 19.47 -13.89 11.80
N ALA A 27 18.31 -13.49 11.29
CA ALA A 27 18.23 -12.63 10.11
C ALA A 27 17.39 -11.39 10.38
N LEU A 28 17.91 -10.25 9.93
CA LEU A 28 17.23 -8.97 9.93
C LEU A 28 16.98 -8.50 8.50
N PHE A 29 15.72 -8.29 8.16
CA PHE A 29 15.28 -7.74 6.89
C PHE A 29 14.80 -6.32 7.09
N ILE A 30 15.29 -5.37 6.30
CA ILE A 30 14.99 -3.96 6.49
C ILE A 30 14.37 -3.38 5.23
N ASP A 31 13.10 -2.94 5.32
CA ASP A 31 12.55 -2.00 4.37
C ASP A 31 13.16 -0.61 4.63
N MET A 32 14.14 -0.26 3.79
CA MET A 32 14.91 0.96 3.95
C MET A 32 14.06 2.23 3.81
N ASN A 33 12.97 2.18 3.04
CA ASN A 33 12.08 3.33 2.88
C ASN A 33 11.36 3.67 4.20
N GLY A 34 11.11 2.67 5.05
CA GLY A 34 10.63 2.84 6.42
C GLY A 34 11.61 3.57 7.33
N ILE A 35 12.91 3.62 7.00
CA ILE A 35 13.96 4.40 7.71
C ILE A 35 14.24 5.73 7.00
N ILE A 36 14.40 5.71 5.67
CA ILE A 36 14.81 6.90 4.89
C ILE A 36 13.83 8.06 5.07
N HIS A 37 12.52 7.82 4.96
CA HIS A 37 11.51 8.88 5.08
C HIS A 37 11.45 9.52 6.48
N PRO A 38 11.41 8.78 7.60
CA PRO A 38 11.45 9.35 8.93
C PRO A 38 12.77 10.10 9.23
N CYS A 39 13.93 9.53 8.86
CA CYS A 39 15.22 10.19 9.03
C CYS A 39 15.30 11.49 8.24
N ALA A 40 14.84 11.51 6.99
CA ALA A 40 14.77 12.74 6.20
C ALA A 40 13.87 13.80 6.85
N SER A 41 12.75 13.38 7.46
CA SER A 41 11.85 14.31 8.15
C SER A 41 12.45 14.87 9.43
N ARG A 42 13.28 14.11 10.17
CA ARG A 42 13.99 14.58 11.38
C ARG A 42 15.19 15.48 11.07
N ALA A 43 15.92 15.14 10.01
CA ALA A 43 17.15 15.85 9.65
C ALA A 43 16.92 17.22 9.01
N ILE A 44 15.74 17.44 8.40
CA ILE A 44 15.37 18.72 7.78
C ILE A 44 14.60 19.55 8.81
N ASP A 45 15.18 20.69 9.17
CA ASP A 45 14.61 21.67 10.09
C ASP A 45 13.95 22.84 9.33
N GLU A 46 13.33 23.75 10.11
CA GLU A 46 12.66 24.96 9.60
C GLU A 46 13.62 25.96 8.94
N ASN A 47 14.93 25.82 9.19
CA ASN A 47 15.96 26.70 8.63
C ASN A 47 16.57 26.13 7.35
N TYR A 48 15.93 25.11 6.74
CA TYR A 48 16.41 24.56 5.49
C TYR A 48 16.60 25.66 4.43
N SER A 49 17.70 25.60 3.71
CA SER A 49 17.96 26.44 2.54
C SER A 49 18.62 25.63 1.42
N HIS A 50 18.19 25.86 0.19
CA HIS A 50 18.79 25.23 -1.00
C HIS A 50 20.29 25.51 -1.11
N LYS A 51 20.78 26.63 -0.57
CA LYS A 51 22.21 26.95 -0.51
C LYS A 51 23.03 25.91 0.25
N PHE A 52 22.43 25.27 1.27
CA PHE A 52 23.07 24.27 2.11
C PHE A 52 22.53 22.85 1.89
N LYS A 53 21.87 22.62 0.74
CA LYS A 53 21.23 21.33 0.42
C LYS A 53 22.14 20.11 0.66
N ALA A 54 23.42 20.22 0.27
CA ALA A 54 24.37 19.11 0.44
C ALA A 54 24.64 18.77 1.91
N GLU A 55 24.64 19.75 2.82
CA GLU A 55 24.81 19.55 4.26
C GLU A 55 23.58 18.84 4.85
N TYR A 56 22.38 19.23 4.44
CA TYR A 56 21.15 18.57 4.87
C TYR A 56 21.07 17.13 4.35
N GLU A 57 21.44 16.88 3.08
CA GLU A 57 21.53 15.51 2.54
C GLU A 57 22.53 14.66 3.35
N GLN A 58 23.67 15.22 3.75
CA GLN A 58 24.64 14.53 4.59
C GLN A 58 24.10 14.24 6.00
N ARG A 59 23.37 15.17 6.62
CA ARG A 59 22.67 14.91 7.91
C ARG A 59 21.68 13.75 7.78
N ILE A 60 20.89 13.71 6.70
CA ILE A 60 19.96 12.60 6.44
C ILE A 60 20.72 11.27 6.39
N PHE A 61 21.86 11.21 5.71
CA PHE A 61 22.65 9.98 5.58
C PHE A 61 23.18 9.51 6.94
N VAL A 62 23.66 10.43 7.77
CA VAL A 62 24.13 10.13 9.14
C VAL A 62 22.97 9.65 10.02
N GLU A 63 21.80 10.28 9.93
CA GLU A 63 20.61 9.83 10.66
C GLU A 63 20.18 8.40 10.25
N ILE A 64 20.23 8.08 8.96
CA ILE A 64 19.93 6.73 8.46
C ILE A 64 20.95 5.71 9.02
N GLU A 65 22.24 6.05 9.02
CA GLU A 65 23.29 5.20 9.60
C GLU A 65 23.08 4.96 11.10
N ASN A 66 22.77 6.01 11.86
CA ASN A 66 22.49 5.91 13.28
C ASN A 66 21.27 5.02 13.57
N GLU A 67 20.20 5.16 12.80
CA GLU A 67 19.00 4.35 12.95
C GLU A 67 19.29 2.87 12.61
N LEU A 68 20.07 2.60 11.56
CA LEU A 68 20.53 1.25 11.24
C LEU A 68 21.32 0.62 12.38
N LYS A 69 22.30 1.35 12.96
CA LYS A 69 23.09 0.87 14.11
C LYS A 69 22.21 0.60 15.32
N LYS A 70 21.21 1.45 15.58
CA LYS A 70 20.24 1.26 16.68
C LYS A 70 19.44 -0.03 16.49
N ILE A 71 18.90 -0.27 15.30
CA ILE A 71 18.14 -1.48 14.98
C ILE A 71 19.04 -2.72 15.08
N CYS A 72 20.27 -2.66 14.56
CA CYS A 72 21.23 -3.75 14.65
C CYS A 72 21.65 -4.04 16.10
N ALA A 73 21.84 -3.00 16.93
CA ALA A 73 22.17 -3.17 18.36
C ALA A 73 21.03 -3.84 19.14
N LEU A 74 19.77 -3.55 18.78
CA LEU A 74 18.58 -4.17 19.37
C LEU A 74 18.46 -5.64 18.96
N THR A 75 18.68 -5.95 17.68
CA THR A 75 18.41 -7.28 17.11
C THR A 75 19.61 -8.21 17.07
N LYS A 76 20.84 -7.67 17.06
CA LYS A 76 22.13 -8.41 17.00
C LYS A 76 22.13 -9.54 15.95
N PRO A 77 21.81 -9.25 14.69
CA PRO A 77 21.62 -10.25 13.66
C PRO A 77 22.95 -10.82 13.15
N GLU A 78 22.96 -12.07 12.69
CA GLU A 78 24.07 -12.67 11.95
C GLU A 78 24.04 -12.31 10.46
N PHE A 79 22.83 -12.02 9.94
CA PHE A 79 22.59 -11.69 8.54
C PHE A 79 21.65 -10.48 8.44
N ILE A 80 21.94 -9.57 7.52
CA ILE A 80 21.09 -8.40 7.20
C ILE A 80 20.80 -8.35 5.70
N TYR A 81 19.53 -8.20 5.36
CA TYR A 81 19.09 -7.84 4.01
C TYR A 81 18.44 -6.47 4.02
N MET A 82 19.05 -5.50 3.35
CA MET A 82 18.55 -4.12 3.24
C MET A 82 17.95 -3.92 1.85
N ALA A 83 16.66 -3.61 1.74
CA ALA A 83 16.01 -3.32 0.49
C ALA A 83 15.58 -1.87 0.37
N ILE A 84 16.03 -1.19 -0.68
CA ILE A 84 15.57 0.15 -1.06
C ILE A 84 14.57 0.00 -2.22
N ASP A 85 13.47 0.79 -2.19
CA ASP A 85 12.52 0.83 -3.29
C ASP A 85 13.22 1.10 -4.63
N GLY A 86 12.96 0.23 -5.58
CA GLY A 86 13.30 0.43 -6.98
C GLY A 86 12.07 0.82 -7.81
N VAL A 87 12.19 0.63 -9.13
CA VAL A 87 11.05 0.87 -10.02
C VAL A 87 9.89 -0.04 -9.65
N ALA A 88 8.75 0.55 -9.40
CA ALA A 88 7.53 -0.14 -8.98
C ALA A 88 6.67 -0.58 -10.18
N PRO A 89 5.71 -1.52 -10.00
CA PRO A 89 4.67 -1.79 -10.98
C PRO A 89 3.80 -0.56 -11.26
N VAL A 90 3.19 -0.48 -12.46
CA VAL A 90 2.36 0.66 -12.86
C VAL A 90 1.18 0.89 -11.89
N ALA A 91 0.64 -0.18 -11.30
CA ALA A 91 -0.37 -0.07 -10.25
C ALA A 91 0.13 0.76 -9.05
N LYS A 92 1.35 0.50 -8.56
CA LYS A 92 1.95 1.32 -7.49
C LYS A 92 2.36 2.71 -7.96
N MET A 93 2.81 2.84 -9.21
CA MET A 93 3.09 4.16 -9.79
C MET A 93 1.84 5.06 -9.78
N LYS A 94 0.64 4.50 -10.05
CA LYS A 94 -0.63 5.23 -9.95
C LYS A 94 -0.84 5.79 -8.54
N GLN A 95 -0.63 4.96 -7.52
CA GLN A 95 -0.75 5.35 -6.11
C GLN A 95 0.34 6.37 -5.71
N GLN A 96 1.60 6.15 -6.11
CA GLN A 96 2.70 7.09 -5.87
C GLN A 96 2.42 8.46 -6.51
N ARG A 97 1.94 8.49 -7.76
CA ARG A 97 1.55 9.72 -8.44
C ARG A 97 0.47 10.47 -7.66
N SER A 98 -0.58 9.76 -7.25
CA SER A 98 -1.67 10.33 -6.44
C SER A 98 -1.14 10.98 -5.16
N ARG A 99 -0.27 10.29 -4.41
CA ARG A 99 0.35 10.82 -3.17
C ARG A 99 1.15 12.10 -3.40
N ARG A 100 2.01 12.12 -4.43
CA ARG A 100 2.90 13.24 -4.70
C ARG A 100 2.14 14.50 -5.12
N TYR A 101 1.13 14.34 -5.97
CA TYR A 101 0.26 15.46 -6.34
C TYR A 101 -0.62 15.92 -5.17
N LYS A 102 -1.09 15.00 -4.32
CA LYS A 102 -1.82 15.39 -3.10
C LYS A 102 -0.94 16.20 -2.14
N THR A 103 0.34 15.87 -2.01
CA THR A 103 1.27 16.65 -1.17
C THR A 103 1.40 18.10 -1.65
N VAL A 104 1.39 18.34 -2.96
CA VAL A 104 1.40 19.71 -3.52
C VAL A 104 0.14 20.49 -3.14
N LEU A 105 -1.05 19.84 -3.23
CA LEU A 105 -2.30 20.49 -2.78
C LEU A 105 -2.31 20.73 -1.28
N LEU A 106 -1.84 19.78 -0.50
CA LEU A 106 -1.77 19.93 0.96
C LEU A 106 -0.87 21.09 1.35
N GLN A 107 0.29 21.23 0.68
CA GLN A 107 1.19 22.37 0.93
C GLN A 107 0.47 23.69 0.67
N LYS A 108 -0.23 23.82 -0.46
CA LYS A 108 -1.01 25.03 -0.78
C LYS A 108 -2.08 25.33 0.29
N GLU A 109 -2.84 24.31 0.73
CA GLU A 109 -3.82 24.46 1.81
C GLU A 109 -3.17 24.90 3.14
N MET A 110 -1.97 24.37 3.45
CA MET A 110 -1.22 24.77 4.63
C MET A 110 -0.72 26.22 4.52
N ASP A 111 -0.23 26.64 3.37
CA ASP A 111 0.19 28.02 3.12
C ASP A 111 -1.00 29.01 3.27
N ASP A 112 -2.19 28.62 2.79
CA ASP A 112 -3.43 29.39 2.96
C ASP A 112 -3.81 29.52 4.45
N ILE A 113 -3.69 28.43 5.24
CA ILE A 113 -3.93 28.44 6.69
C ILE A 113 -2.89 29.32 7.40
N HIS A 114 -1.61 29.20 7.08
CA HIS A 114 -0.56 30.03 7.65
C HIS A 114 -0.83 31.51 7.39
N THR A 115 -1.23 31.85 6.16
CA THR A 115 -1.63 33.23 5.80
C THR A 115 -2.80 33.70 6.64
N ALA A 116 -3.84 32.88 6.78
CA ALA A 116 -5.04 33.23 7.57
C ALA A 116 -4.72 33.44 9.06
N CYS A 117 -3.73 32.71 9.60
CA CYS A 117 -3.29 32.80 10.99
C CYS A 117 -2.12 33.80 11.22
N ASN A 118 -1.68 34.53 10.20
CA ASN A 118 -0.50 35.40 10.23
C ASN A 118 0.78 34.66 10.64
N LEU A 119 0.93 33.40 10.26
CA LEU A 119 2.12 32.58 10.49
C LEU A 119 3.07 32.67 9.29
N PRO A 120 4.39 32.46 9.50
CA PRO A 120 5.35 32.48 8.41
C PRO A 120 5.12 31.33 7.44
N ILE A 121 5.30 31.61 6.13
CA ILE A 121 5.31 30.60 5.07
C ILE A 121 6.76 30.28 4.74
N ASN A 122 7.14 28.99 4.86
CA ASN A 122 8.46 28.55 4.44
C ASN A 122 8.43 28.22 2.93
N VAL A 123 9.08 29.07 2.14
CA VAL A 123 9.15 28.90 0.67
C VAL A 123 10.31 28.02 0.21
N ASP A 124 11.29 27.79 1.08
CA ASP A 124 12.48 27.00 0.78
C ASP A 124 12.41 25.64 1.50
N VAL A 125 11.57 24.76 0.99
CA VAL A 125 11.34 23.42 1.57
C VAL A 125 12.10 22.35 0.77
N TRP A 126 12.76 21.45 1.49
CA TRP A 126 13.43 20.33 0.84
C TRP A 126 12.44 19.41 0.13
N ASP A 127 12.69 19.13 -1.16
CA ASP A 127 11.80 18.31 -1.98
C ASP A 127 11.93 16.82 -1.62
N LYS A 128 11.01 16.33 -0.79
CA LYS A 128 10.91 14.90 -0.42
C LYS A 128 10.71 13.97 -1.63
N ASN A 129 10.34 14.50 -2.81
CA ASN A 129 10.20 13.72 -4.03
C ASN A 129 11.54 13.21 -4.57
N CYS A 130 12.67 13.77 -4.09
CA CYS A 130 13.99 13.22 -4.39
C CYS A 130 14.22 11.81 -3.80
N ILE A 131 13.41 11.38 -2.82
CA ILE A 131 13.36 9.98 -2.37
C ILE A 131 12.53 9.19 -3.40
N SER A 132 13.14 8.94 -4.56
CA SER A 132 12.55 8.18 -5.68
C SER A 132 13.65 7.47 -6.46
N PRO A 133 13.42 6.24 -6.93
CA PRO A 133 14.40 5.51 -7.72
C PRO A 133 14.89 6.30 -8.92
N GLY A 134 16.22 6.36 -9.09
CA GLY A 134 16.87 7.04 -10.21
C GLY A 134 17.18 8.53 -9.99
N THR A 135 16.87 9.10 -8.85
CA THR A 135 17.28 10.46 -8.50
C THR A 135 18.73 10.54 -8.02
N GLU A 136 19.31 11.72 -8.10
CA GLU A 136 20.67 11.97 -7.62
C GLU A 136 20.82 11.67 -6.12
N PHE A 137 19.82 12.06 -5.32
CA PHE A 137 19.77 11.77 -3.89
C PHE A 137 19.88 10.27 -3.60
N MET A 138 19.07 9.44 -4.26
CA MET A 138 19.09 7.98 -4.06
C MET A 138 20.41 7.35 -4.51
N ASN A 139 21.01 7.86 -5.58
CA ASN A 139 22.33 7.42 -6.03
C ASN A 139 23.44 7.78 -5.02
N LYS A 140 23.39 8.98 -4.40
CA LYS A 140 24.31 9.39 -3.34
C LYS A 140 24.11 8.52 -2.09
N LEU A 141 22.86 8.28 -1.70
CA LEU A 141 22.54 7.45 -0.55
C LEU A 141 23.05 6.01 -0.72
N SER A 142 22.81 5.39 -1.90
CA SER A 142 23.32 4.04 -2.20
C SER A 142 24.86 3.97 -2.09
N LYS A 143 25.57 5.00 -2.59
CA LYS A 143 27.04 5.08 -2.47
C LYS A 143 27.48 5.26 -1.01
N TYR A 144 26.78 6.09 -0.26
CA TYR A 144 27.08 6.30 1.16
C TYR A 144 26.89 5.01 1.96
N LEU A 145 25.74 4.35 1.84
CA LEU A 145 25.47 3.08 2.52
C LEU A 145 26.47 2.00 2.16
N LYS A 146 26.83 1.89 0.86
CA LYS A 146 27.87 0.98 0.43
C LYS A 146 29.21 1.27 1.13
N ASN A 147 29.61 2.54 1.20
CA ASN A 147 30.84 2.94 1.89
C ASN A 147 30.80 2.60 3.38
N VAL A 148 29.70 2.88 4.07
CA VAL A 148 29.50 2.54 5.49
C VAL A 148 29.60 1.03 5.70
N ILE A 149 28.84 0.24 4.93
CA ILE A 149 28.81 -1.22 5.05
C ILE A 149 30.22 -1.82 4.90
N PHE A 150 31.04 -1.32 3.96
CA PHE A 150 32.36 -1.93 3.67
C PHE A 150 33.48 -1.43 4.60
N ASN A 151 33.39 -0.20 5.12
CA ASN A 151 34.52 0.43 5.81
C ASN A 151 34.29 0.62 7.32
N ASP A 152 33.06 0.52 7.82
CA ASP A 152 32.81 0.59 9.25
C ASP A 152 33.04 -0.79 9.92
N PRO A 153 33.98 -0.90 10.89
CA PRO A 153 34.25 -2.14 11.60
C PRO A 153 33.03 -2.74 12.33
N TYR A 154 32.02 -1.91 12.61
CA TYR A 154 30.77 -2.37 13.22
C TYR A 154 30.11 -3.52 12.45
N TYR A 155 30.25 -3.51 11.11
CA TYR A 155 29.62 -4.49 10.23
C TYR A 155 30.53 -5.66 9.83
N ASP A 156 31.75 -5.79 10.38
CA ASP A 156 32.73 -6.79 9.92
C ASP A 156 32.32 -8.23 10.17
N GLN A 157 31.53 -8.47 11.24
CA GLN A 157 31.07 -9.82 11.60
C GLN A 157 29.67 -10.15 11.07
N ILE A 158 29.04 -9.24 10.32
CA ILE A 158 27.68 -9.40 9.84
C ILE A 158 27.71 -9.68 8.34
N ASN A 159 26.94 -10.68 7.90
CA ASN A 159 26.70 -10.92 6.48
C ASN A 159 25.65 -9.94 5.98
N ILE A 160 25.95 -9.13 4.96
CA ILE A 160 25.02 -8.08 4.51
C ILE A 160 24.77 -8.19 3.02
N ILE A 161 23.50 -8.07 2.64
CA ILE A 161 23.07 -7.82 1.28
C ILE A 161 22.39 -6.45 1.23
N LEU A 162 22.86 -5.57 0.35
CA LEU A 162 22.19 -4.32 0.01
C LEU A 162 21.59 -4.44 -1.39
N ASP A 163 20.27 -4.40 -1.45
CA ASP A 163 19.46 -4.35 -2.66
C ASP A 163 18.99 -2.91 -2.87
N ASP A 164 19.74 -2.19 -3.69
CA ASP A 164 19.54 -0.75 -3.87
C ASP A 164 18.38 -0.38 -4.81
N SER A 165 18.20 0.94 -5.02
CA SER A 165 17.10 1.48 -5.83
C SER A 165 17.23 1.23 -7.34
N LEU A 166 18.35 0.73 -7.82
CA LEU A 166 18.54 0.35 -9.24
C LEU A 166 17.86 -0.98 -9.56
N ASN A 167 17.72 -1.87 -8.58
CA ASN A 167 16.98 -3.11 -8.75
C ASN A 167 15.46 -2.82 -8.65
N PRO A 168 14.65 -3.27 -9.63
CA PRO A 168 13.22 -3.01 -9.62
C PRO A 168 12.50 -3.79 -8.52
N GLY A 169 11.39 -3.25 -8.06
CA GLY A 169 10.52 -3.79 -7.00
C GLY A 169 10.44 -2.87 -5.78
N GLU A 170 9.34 -2.98 -5.06
CA GLU A 170 9.16 -2.32 -3.77
C GLU A 170 10.00 -3.03 -2.70
N GLY A 171 10.54 -2.28 -1.74
CA GLY A 171 11.43 -2.82 -0.70
C GLY A 171 10.84 -4.03 0.01
N GLU A 172 9.60 -3.89 0.49
CA GLU A 172 8.86 -4.96 1.18
C GLU A 172 8.70 -6.25 0.33
N HIS A 173 8.44 -6.11 -0.98
CA HIS A 173 8.34 -7.26 -1.87
C HIS A 173 9.70 -7.92 -2.14
N LYS A 174 10.79 -7.13 -2.25
CA LYS A 174 12.15 -7.65 -2.37
C LYS A 174 12.53 -8.50 -1.16
N LEU A 175 12.21 -8.03 0.07
CA LEU A 175 12.44 -8.76 1.31
C LEU A 175 11.73 -10.11 1.29
N ILE A 176 10.44 -10.11 1.02
CA ILE A 176 9.61 -11.32 1.04
C ILE A 176 9.96 -12.27 -0.08
N ASP A 177 10.28 -11.78 -1.28
CA ASP A 177 10.76 -12.59 -2.40
C ASP A 177 12.08 -13.29 -2.07
N PHE A 178 12.97 -12.61 -1.31
CA PHE A 178 14.21 -13.21 -0.83
C PHE A 178 13.91 -14.29 0.22
N ILE A 179 13.06 -14.01 1.20
CA ILE A 179 12.66 -14.96 2.25
C ILE A 179 12.04 -16.23 1.64
N LYS A 180 11.19 -16.10 0.63
CA LYS A 180 10.55 -17.24 -0.05
C LYS A 180 11.52 -18.13 -0.82
N LYS A 181 12.64 -17.58 -1.30
CA LYS A 181 13.60 -18.29 -2.17
C LYS A 181 14.73 -18.96 -1.40
N HIS A 182 14.89 -18.66 -0.13
CA HIS A 182 16.00 -19.12 0.67
C HIS A 182 15.52 -19.86 1.91
N GLU A 183 16.26 -20.87 2.34
CA GLU A 183 15.99 -21.60 3.57
C GLU A 183 16.71 -20.93 4.75
N PHE A 184 15.99 -20.76 5.84
CA PHE A 184 16.51 -20.22 7.09
C PHE A 184 16.47 -21.28 8.19
N ASP A 185 17.35 -21.14 9.18
CA ASP A 185 17.36 -22.02 10.35
C ASP A 185 16.02 -21.90 11.12
N GLN A 186 15.24 -22.96 11.09
CA GLN A 186 13.92 -23.00 11.73
C GLN A 186 13.97 -22.93 13.28
N SER A 187 15.16 -23.01 13.88
CA SER A 187 15.34 -22.84 15.34
C SER A 187 15.57 -21.38 15.74
N LYS A 188 15.74 -20.49 14.77
CA LYS A 188 16.07 -19.07 14.98
C LYS A 188 14.99 -18.15 14.39
N ASN A 189 14.99 -16.90 14.84
CA ASN A 189 13.98 -15.92 14.50
C ASN A 189 14.43 -15.04 13.32
N ILE A 190 13.46 -14.69 12.45
CA ILE A 190 13.59 -13.74 11.35
C ILE A 190 12.86 -12.47 11.75
N VAL A 191 13.55 -11.34 11.75
CA VAL A 191 12.97 -10.04 12.05
C VAL A 191 12.87 -9.22 10.78
N ILE A 192 11.71 -8.63 10.53
CA ILE A 192 11.47 -7.70 9.43
C ILE A 192 11.17 -6.32 10.03
N HIS A 193 12.02 -5.34 9.75
CA HIS A 193 11.77 -3.95 10.10
C HIS A 193 11.06 -3.24 8.96
N GLY A 194 9.87 -2.72 9.22
CA GLY A 194 9.09 -1.95 8.26
C GLY A 194 7.78 -1.42 8.85
N LEU A 195 7.32 -0.30 8.31
CA LEU A 195 6.16 0.43 8.85
C LEU A 195 4.85 0.09 8.14
N ASP A 196 4.90 -0.48 6.93
CA ASP A 196 3.70 -0.72 6.14
C ASP A 196 2.88 -1.89 6.68
N ALA A 197 1.56 -1.71 6.66
CA ALA A 197 0.62 -2.73 7.14
C ALA A 197 0.59 -3.97 6.22
N ASP A 198 0.98 -3.81 4.97
CA ASP A 198 1.03 -4.87 3.97
C ASP A 198 2.06 -5.94 4.32
N LEU A 199 3.12 -5.59 5.08
CA LEU A 199 4.11 -6.54 5.57
C LEU A 199 3.49 -7.67 6.42
N ILE A 200 2.37 -7.43 7.12
CA ILE A 200 1.65 -8.49 7.84
C ILE A 200 1.17 -9.56 6.85
N MET A 201 0.46 -9.13 5.81
CA MET A 201 -0.09 -10.05 4.81
C MET A 201 1.01 -10.69 3.97
N LEU A 202 2.04 -9.93 3.58
CA LEU A 202 3.19 -10.43 2.84
C LEU A 202 3.98 -11.46 3.64
N SER A 203 4.19 -11.23 4.95
CA SER A 203 4.85 -12.18 5.85
C SER A 203 4.04 -13.45 6.01
N MET A 204 2.71 -13.36 6.17
CA MET A 204 1.85 -14.54 6.16
C MET A 204 1.90 -15.31 4.84
N ALA A 205 1.93 -14.61 3.70
CA ALA A 205 2.00 -15.20 2.35
C ALA A 205 3.38 -15.81 2.02
N SER A 206 4.40 -15.57 2.83
CA SER A 206 5.70 -16.23 2.68
C SER A 206 5.66 -17.69 3.09
N HIS A 207 4.73 -18.08 3.94
CA HIS A 207 4.60 -19.39 4.58
C HIS A 207 5.83 -19.81 5.42
N GLN A 208 6.77 -18.89 5.65
CA GLN A 208 7.86 -19.11 6.58
C GLN A 208 7.38 -18.98 8.02
N ASN A 209 8.04 -19.70 8.92
CA ASN A 209 7.80 -19.63 10.35
C ASN A 209 8.81 -18.70 11.03
N ASN A 210 8.57 -18.38 12.29
CA ASN A 210 9.42 -17.56 13.15
C ASN A 210 9.70 -16.16 12.57
N ILE A 211 8.69 -15.56 11.91
CA ILE A 211 8.75 -14.19 11.40
C ILE A 211 8.13 -13.24 12.42
N TYR A 212 8.88 -12.19 12.74
CA TYR A 212 8.50 -11.09 13.63
C TYR A 212 8.64 -9.76 12.92
N LEU A 213 7.62 -8.89 13.01
CA LEU A 213 7.72 -7.52 12.50
C LEU A 213 8.19 -6.60 13.62
N LEU A 214 9.31 -5.92 13.41
CA LEU A 214 9.84 -4.90 14.32
C LEU A 214 9.21 -3.54 13.98
N ARG A 215 8.53 -2.93 14.95
CA ARG A 215 7.79 -1.68 14.77
C ARG A 215 7.79 -0.83 16.03
N ASP A 216 7.65 0.48 15.85
CA ASP A 216 7.37 1.37 16.97
C ASP A 216 5.85 1.51 17.16
N GLN A 217 5.41 1.38 18.41
CA GLN A 217 4.03 1.55 18.84
C GLN A 217 3.98 2.28 20.20
N TYR A 218 3.29 3.42 20.28
CA TYR A 218 3.14 4.18 21.52
C TYR A 218 4.47 4.43 22.26
N ASP A 219 5.47 4.95 21.54
CA ASP A 219 6.83 5.23 22.02
C ASP A 219 7.64 4.00 22.51
N LYS A 220 7.15 2.80 22.21
CA LYS A 220 7.86 1.54 22.45
C LYS A 220 8.15 0.83 21.13
N THR A 221 9.32 0.20 21.06
CA THR A 221 9.66 -0.73 19.98
C THR A 221 9.14 -2.11 20.37
N ILE A 222 8.36 -2.74 19.48
CA ILE A 222 7.72 -4.05 19.69
C ILE A 222 8.06 -5.02 18.58
N PHE A 223 7.96 -6.31 18.88
CA PHE A 223 7.98 -7.40 17.91
C PHE A 223 6.57 -7.96 17.75
N TYR A 224 6.06 -8.02 16.53
CA TYR A 224 4.75 -8.56 16.22
C TYR A 224 4.88 -9.96 15.62
N ASP A 225 4.41 -10.98 16.34
CA ASP A 225 4.54 -12.39 16.00
C ASP A 225 3.54 -12.79 14.91
N ILE A 226 4.06 -13.14 13.74
CA ILE A 226 3.25 -13.53 12.57
C ILE A 226 2.68 -14.95 12.72
N ASP A 227 3.38 -15.85 13.40
CA ASP A 227 2.87 -17.22 13.59
C ASP A 227 1.71 -17.24 14.58
N THR A 228 1.83 -16.51 15.69
CA THR A 228 0.72 -16.32 16.63
C THR A 228 -0.47 -15.63 15.92
N MET A 229 -0.20 -14.68 15.03
CA MET A 229 -1.25 -14.05 14.21
C MET A 229 -1.97 -15.06 13.30
N LYS A 230 -1.23 -15.95 12.61
CA LYS A 230 -1.82 -17.03 11.80
C LYS A 230 -2.71 -17.93 12.65
N LEU A 231 -2.26 -18.30 13.85
CA LEU A 231 -3.03 -19.14 14.77
C LEU A 231 -4.32 -18.46 15.23
N ASN A 232 -4.28 -17.18 15.55
CA ASN A 232 -5.46 -16.39 15.91
C ASN A 232 -6.48 -16.30 14.77
N ILE A 233 -6.03 -16.11 13.53
CA ILE A 233 -6.90 -16.11 12.34
C ILE A 233 -7.57 -17.49 12.17
N LEU A 234 -6.80 -18.57 12.31
CA LEU A 234 -7.34 -19.92 12.22
C LEU A 234 -8.34 -20.22 13.35
N GLN A 235 -8.10 -19.70 14.56
CA GLN A 235 -9.03 -19.84 15.67
C GLN A 235 -10.31 -19.03 15.41
N ASP A 236 -10.21 -17.77 14.97
CA ASP A 236 -11.38 -16.94 14.58
C ASP A 236 -12.21 -17.63 13.48
N PHE A 237 -11.54 -18.24 12.49
CA PHE A 237 -12.22 -19.03 11.48
C PHE A 237 -12.95 -20.23 12.08
N LYS A 238 -12.32 -20.99 12.97
CA LYS A 238 -12.93 -22.16 13.64
C LYS A 238 -14.14 -21.77 14.46
N ASP A 239 -14.03 -20.71 15.25
CA ASP A 239 -15.12 -20.25 16.13
C ASP A 239 -16.35 -19.85 15.32
N ARG A 240 -16.16 -19.21 14.17
CA ARG A 240 -17.26 -18.87 13.23
C ARG A 240 -17.79 -20.11 12.51
N TYR A 241 -16.92 -21.03 12.10
CA TYR A 241 -17.30 -22.23 11.35
C TYR A 241 -18.13 -23.20 12.20
N PHE A 242 -17.74 -23.40 13.44
CA PHE A 242 -18.40 -24.33 14.38
C PHE A 242 -19.41 -23.63 15.31
N ASN A 243 -19.75 -22.35 15.07
CA ASN A 243 -20.64 -21.55 15.94
C ASN A 243 -20.23 -21.62 17.43
N GLY A 244 -18.93 -21.54 17.72
CA GLY A 244 -18.38 -21.58 19.06
C GLY A 244 -18.28 -23.00 19.68
N ASN A 245 -18.58 -24.06 18.93
CA ASN A 245 -18.38 -25.42 19.40
C ASN A 245 -16.90 -25.82 19.30
N SER A 246 -16.20 -25.84 20.44
CA SER A 246 -14.75 -26.05 20.54
C SER A 246 -14.25 -27.44 20.12
N ASN A 247 -15.13 -28.45 19.96
CA ASN A 247 -14.77 -29.83 19.63
C ASN A 247 -14.61 -30.05 18.11
N GLY A 248 -14.78 -29.05 17.29
CA GLY A 248 -14.64 -29.17 15.84
C GLY A 248 -13.18 -29.16 15.39
N HIS A 249 -12.80 -30.05 14.49
CA HIS A 249 -11.47 -30.09 13.89
C HIS A 249 -11.52 -29.71 12.41
N ILE A 250 -10.65 -28.80 12.00
CA ILE A 250 -10.34 -28.54 10.60
C ILE A 250 -9.08 -29.33 10.26
N ASN A 251 -9.06 -29.97 9.10
CA ASN A 251 -7.85 -30.64 8.62
C ASN A 251 -6.69 -29.64 8.55
N THR A 252 -5.59 -29.94 9.21
CA THR A 252 -4.38 -29.11 9.26
C THR A 252 -3.80 -28.83 7.87
N ASP A 253 -3.99 -29.73 6.90
CA ASP A 253 -3.55 -29.56 5.51
C ASP A 253 -4.19 -28.34 4.83
N ARG A 254 -5.31 -27.82 5.39
CA ARG A 254 -6.01 -26.63 4.87
C ARG A 254 -5.62 -25.33 5.55
N TYR A 255 -4.76 -25.35 6.55
CA TYR A 255 -4.40 -24.13 7.30
C TYR A 255 -3.76 -23.07 6.40
N ILE A 256 -2.85 -23.49 5.53
CA ILE A 256 -2.21 -22.59 4.55
C ILE A 256 -3.25 -21.97 3.62
N ASP A 257 -4.17 -22.77 3.11
CA ASP A 257 -5.20 -22.29 2.19
C ASP A 257 -6.16 -21.30 2.89
N ILE A 258 -6.52 -21.53 4.15
CA ILE A 258 -7.36 -20.60 4.95
C ILE A 258 -6.63 -19.27 5.19
N ILE A 259 -5.32 -19.31 5.46
CA ILE A 259 -4.52 -18.08 5.60
C ILE A 259 -4.46 -17.32 4.26
N ASN A 260 -4.26 -18.03 3.14
CA ASN A 260 -4.31 -17.41 1.81
C ASN A 260 -5.69 -16.80 1.50
N ASP A 261 -6.76 -17.46 1.89
CA ASP A 261 -8.12 -16.94 1.77
C ASP A 261 -8.32 -15.69 2.63
N TYR A 262 -7.79 -15.67 3.85
CA TYR A 262 -7.81 -14.48 4.71
C TYR A 262 -7.10 -13.30 4.05
N ILE A 263 -5.91 -13.51 3.48
CA ILE A 263 -5.18 -12.48 2.73
C ILE A 263 -6.03 -12.00 1.54
N PHE A 264 -6.62 -12.92 0.78
CA PHE A 264 -7.44 -12.59 -0.38
C PHE A 264 -8.69 -11.77 -0.02
N ILE A 265 -9.40 -12.11 1.05
CA ILE A 265 -10.59 -11.35 1.46
C ILE A 265 -10.25 -9.96 1.98
N CYS A 266 -9.04 -9.76 2.54
CA CYS A 266 -8.56 -8.44 2.93
C CYS A 266 -8.43 -7.47 1.74
N PHE A 267 -8.29 -7.94 0.51
CA PHE A 267 -8.22 -7.07 -0.66
C PHE A 267 -9.52 -6.29 -0.92
N PHE A 268 -10.66 -6.78 -0.44
CA PHE A 268 -11.94 -6.07 -0.53
C PHE A 268 -12.03 -4.86 0.42
N LEU A 269 -11.18 -4.81 1.46
CA LEU A 269 -11.03 -3.65 2.35
C LEU A 269 -10.29 -2.48 1.68
N GLY A 270 -9.76 -2.72 0.48
CA GLY A 270 -8.90 -1.79 -0.25
C GLY A 270 -7.42 -1.93 0.11
N ASN A 271 -6.57 -1.59 -0.83
CA ASN A 271 -5.11 -1.59 -0.67
C ASN A 271 -4.50 -0.52 -1.61
N ASP A 272 -3.19 -0.53 -1.79
CA ASP A 272 -2.48 0.41 -2.66
C ASP A 272 -2.86 0.29 -4.14
N PHE A 273 -3.47 -0.83 -4.55
CA PHE A 273 -3.76 -1.18 -5.94
C PHE A 273 -5.24 -1.15 -6.30
N LEU A 274 -6.10 -1.49 -5.33
CA LEU A 274 -7.55 -1.57 -5.49
C LEU A 274 -8.26 -0.71 -4.43
N PRO A 275 -9.28 0.08 -4.81
CA PRO A 275 -10.11 0.77 -3.83
C PRO A 275 -10.97 -0.24 -3.04
N HIS A 276 -11.33 0.10 -1.81
CA HIS A 276 -12.31 -0.68 -1.05
C HIS A 276 -13.69 -0.69 -1.74
N ILE A 277 -14.42 -1.75 -1.53
CA ILE A 277 -15.81 -1.86 -2.00
C ILE A 277 -16.75 -1.09 -1.06
N LEU A 278 -17.70 -0.34 -1.62
CA LEU A 278 -18.70 0.35 -0.82
C LEU A 278 -19.47 -0.65 0.06
N GLY A 279 -19.48 -0.38 1.37
CA GLY A 279 -20.03 -1.29 2.39
C GLY A 279 -18.98 -2.16 3.07
N ILE A 280 -17.75 -2.22 2.56
CA ILE A 280 -16.64 -2.97 3.19
C ILE A 280 -15.59 -1.94 3.66
N ASP A 281 -15.77 -1.41 4.85
CA ASP A 281 -14.84 -0.45 5.46
C ASP A 281 -14.37 -0.99 6.80
N LEU A 282 -13.06 -1.05 6.99
CA LEU A 282 -12.41 -1.60 8.17
C LEU A 282 -12.87 -0.91 9.48
N ARG A 283 -13.15 0.41 9.44
CA ARG A 283 -13.66 1.19 10.59
C ARG A 283 -15.06 0.80 11.03
N TYR A 284 -15.80 0.13 10.16
CA TYR A 284 -17.20 -0.23 10.38
C TYR A 284 -17.40 -1.75 10.34
N ASN A 285 -16.47 -2.48 10.96
CA ASN A 285 -16.47 -3.94 11.03
C ASN A 285 -16.43 -4.64 9.66
N GLY A 286 -15.80 -4.01 8.67
CA GLY A 286 -15.69 -4.58 7.32
C GLY A 286 -14.95 -5.90 7.29
N LEU A 287 -13.93 -6.09 8.13
CA LEU A 287 -13.18 -7.35 8.23
C LEU A 287 -14.08 -8.50 8.74
N ASP A 288 -14.81 -8.28 9.83
CA ASP A 288 -15.71 -9.32 10.36
C ASP A 288 -16.84 -9.61 9.38
N PHE A 289 -17.35 -8.57 8.69
CA PHE A 289 -18.36 -8.74 7.66
C PHE A 289 -17.89 -9.66 6.53
N VAL A 290 -16.68 -9.49 6.00
CA VAL A 290 -16.15 -10.36 4.94
C VAL A 290 -15.80 -11.76 5.46
N MET A 291 -15.29 -11.87 6.72
CA MET A 291 -15.01 -13.16 7.35
C MET A 291 -16.25 -14.00 7.55
N ASP A 292 -17.35 -13.44 8.04
CA ASP A 292 -18.61 -14.16 8.23
C ASP A 292 -19.14 -14.75 6.92
N HIS A 293 -19.06 -13.99 5.83
CA HIS A 293 -19.52 -14.44 4.52
C HIS A 293 -18.54 -15.42 3.87
N TYR A 294 -17.26 -15.31 4.17
CA TYR A 294 -16.26 -16.30 3.76
C TYR A 294 -16.56 -17.66 4.41
N VAL A 295 -16.75 -17.69 5.73
CA VAL A 295 -17.08 -18.93 6.47
C VAL A 295 -18.40 -19.55 5.96
N GLN A 296 -19.43 -18.74 5.72
CA GLN A 296 -20.66 -19.25 5.10
C GLN A 296 -20.44 -19.88 3.73
N SER A 297 -19.56 -19.29 2.92
CA SER A 297 -19.23 -19.81 1.59
C SER A 297 -18.43 -21.11 1.67
N TYR A 298 -17.49 -21.17 2.62
CA TYR A 298 -16.76 -22.39 2.91
C TYR A 298 -17.69 -23.52 3.39
N ASN A 299 -18.67 -23.24 4.26
CA ASN A 299 -19.68 -24.19 4.71
C ASN A 299 -20.51 -24.80 3.55
N ILE A 300 -20.83 -23.96 2.55
CA ILE A 300 -21.63 -24.40 1.39
C ILE A 300 -20.80 -25.24 0.42
N THR A 301 -19.56 -24.84 0.19
CA THR A 301 -18.72 -25.38 -0.90
C THR A 301 -17.74 -26.45 -0.44
N ASN A 302 -17.47 -26.51 0.86
CA ASN A 302 -16.39 -27.26 1.50
C ASN A 302 -15.03 -27.06 0.78
N SER A 303 -14.78 -25.84 0.33
CA SER A 303 -13.61 -25.47 -0.47
C SER A 303 -13.19 -24.03 -0.23
N THR A 304 -11.92 -23.73 -0.49
CA THR A 304 -11.26 -22.45 -0.29
C THR A 304 -11.44 -21.52 -1.50
N LEU A 305 -11.35 -20.19 -1.28
CA LEU A 305 -11.38 -19.15 -2.32
C LEU A 305 -10.15 -19.20 -3.21
N THR A 306 -9.02 -19.61 -2.62
CA THR A 306 -7.72 -19.70 -3.29
C THR A 306 -7.26 -21.15 -3.37
N ASN A 307 -6.34 -21.43 -4.27
CA ASN A 307 -5.68 -22.73 -4.39
C ASN A 307 -4.27 -22.55 -4.97
N ARG A 308 -3.51 -23.64 -5.10
CA ARG A 308 -2.13 -23.59 -5.63
C ARG A 308 -2.01 -23.01 -7.05
N THR A 309 -3.09 -22.97 -7.82
CA THR A 309 -3.10 -22.50 -9.22
C THR A 309 -3.70 -21.10 -9.37
N GLY A 310 -4.16 -20.48 -8.29
CA GLY A 310 -4.75 -19.16 -8.28
C GLY A 310 -6.09 -19.08 -7.53
N LEU A 311 -7.11 -18.51 -8.16
CA LEU A 311 -8.42 -18.24 -7.57
C LEU A 311 -9.45 -19.31 -7.93
N ASN A 312 -10.23 -19.78 -6.96
CA ASN A 312 -11.32 -20.73 -7.16
C ASN A 312 -12.60 -20.01 -7.55
N THR A 313 -12.83 -19.88 -8.85
CA THR A 313 -13.98 -19.14 -9.42
C THR A 313 -15.32 -19.58 -8.86
N ARG A 314 -15.53 -20.90 -8.65
CA ARG A 314 -16.78 -21.43 -8.11
C ARG A 314 -17.05 -20.91 -6.69
N VAL A 315 -16.05 -20.97 -5.83
CA VAL A 315 -16.19 -20.53 -4.42
C VAL A 315 -16.33 -19.02 -4.35
N ILE A 316 -15.57 -18.27 -5.17
CA ILE A 316 -15.68 -16.79 -5.24
C ILE A 316 -17.08 -16.36 -5.71
N LYS A 317 -17.71 -17.07 -6.66
CA LYS A 317 -19.10 -16.81 -7.05
C LYS A 317 -20.07 -16.96 -5.87
N VAL A 318 -19.91 -18.01 -5.06
CA VAL A 318 -20.73 -18.21 -3.85
C VAL A 318 -20.45 -17.12 -2.82
N PHE A 319 -19.19 -16.79 -2.58
CA PHE A 319 -18.76 -15.73 -1.66
C PHE A 319 -19.35 -14.37 -2.05
N LEU A 320 -19.18 -13.94 -3.30
CA LEU A 320 -19.76 -12.66 -3.77
C LEU A 320 -21.29 -12.66 -3.74
N SER A 321 -21.93 -13.79 -4.00
CA SER A 321 -23.38 -13.93 -3.86
C SER A 321 -23.84 -13.65 -2.43
N LYS A 322 -23.14 -14.20 -1.42
CA LYS A 322 -23.45 -13.99 0.00
C LYS A 322 -23.17 -12.54 0.42
N LEU A 323 -22.00 -12.02 0.07
CA LEU A 323 -21.65 -10.62 0.35
C LEU A 323 -22.66 -9.64 -0.24
N SER A 324 -22.99 -9.80 -1.53
CA SER A 324 -23.91 -8.88 -2.22
C SER A 324 -25.31 -8.90 -1.63
N GLY A 325 -25.78 -10.07 -1.14
CA GLY A 325 -27.09 -10.19 -0.51
C GLY A 325 -27.25 -9.40 0.81
N HIS A 326 -26.16 -9.08 1.47
CA HIS A 326 -26.19 -8.36 2.76
C HIS A 326 -25.56 -6.96 2.68
N ASN A 327 -24.95 -6.60 1.55
CA ASN A 327 -24.22 -5.34 1.40
C ASN A 327 -25.07 -4.09 1.59
N ASP A 328 -26.32 -4.10 1.13
CA ASP A 328 -27.22 -2.95 1.26
C ASP A 328 -27.42 -2.54 2.75
N LYS A 329 -27.56 -3.52 3.65
CA LYS A 329 -27.67 -3.26 5.08
C LYS A 329 -26.39 -2.64 5.65
N GLN A 330 -25.23 -3.13 5.19
CA GLN A 330 -23.93 -2.62 5.62
C GLN A 330 -23.70 -1.20 5.12
N VAL A 331 -23.98 -0.91 3.86
CA VAL A 331 -23.93 0.46 3.30
C VAL A 331 -24.86 1.40 4.08
N GLN A 332 -26.10 0.97 4.37
CA GLN A 332 -27.05 1.74 5.17
C GLN A 332 -26.51 2.06 6.57
N PHE A 333 -25.89 1.07 7.23
CA PHE A 333 -25.28 1.25 8.53
C PHE A 333 -24.15 2.30 8.47
N ILE A 334 -23.24 2.18 7.49
CA ILE A 334 -22.11 3.12 7.31
C ILE A 334 -22.63 4.54 7.04
N PHE A 335 -23.58 4.71 6.12
CA PHE A 335 -24.12 6.04 5.78
C PHE A 335 -24.81 6.69 6.98
N ASN A 336 -25.54 5.91 7.79
CA ASN A 336 -26.14 6.41 9.01
C ASN A 336 -25.09 6.87 10.05
N LYS A 337 -23.97 6.13 10.18
CA LYS A 337 -22.85 6.54 11.04
C LYS A 337 -22.20 7.82 10.53
N ARG A 338 -21.91 7.92 9.23
CA ARG A 338 -21.32 9.12 8.62
C ARG A 338 -22.20 10.35 8.77
N ARG A 339 -23.52 10.21 8.52
CA ARG A 339 -24.48 11.30 8.71
C ARG A 339 -24.54 11.79 10.17
N LYS A 340 -24.49 10.86 11.15
CA LYS A 340 -24.40 11.23 12.56
C LYS A 340 -23.11 11.98 12.87
N LEU A 341 -21.96 11.50 12.36
CA LEU A 341 -20.69 12.18 12.52
C LEU A 341 -20.74 13.60 11.96
N ARG A 342 -21.26 13.80 10.75
CA ARG A 342 -21.42 15.13 10.15
C ARG A 342 -22.31 16.05 10.98
N LYS A 343 -23.48 15.55 11.44
CA LYS A 343 -24.44 16.32 12.21
C LYS A 343 -23.90 16.79 13.55
N TYR A 344 -23.09 15.98 14.21
CA TYR A 344 -22.55 16.25 15.54
C TYR A 344 -21.07 16.65 15.53
N PHE A 345 -20.52 16.91 14.35
CA PHE A 345 -19.14 17.36 14.24
C PHE A 345 -18.99 18.74 14.92
N LYS A 346 -18.03 18.80 15.83
CA LYS A 346 -17.61 20.04 16.48
C LYS A 346 -16.10 20.07 16.48
N VAL A 347 -15.54 21.19 16.09
CA VAL A 347 -14.12 21.46 16.29
C VAL A 347 -13.89 21.79 17.76
N ILE A 348 -12.95 21.11 18.37
CA ILE A 348 -12.47 21.39 19.72
C ILE A 348 -10.97 21.65 19.56
N ALA A 349 -10.59 22.92 19.55
CA ALA A 349 -9.21 23.33 19.33
C ALA A 349 -8.93 24.61 20.14
N ASP A 350 -7.70 24.73 20.61
CA ASP A 350 -7.27 25.83 21.48
C ASP A 350 -6.85 27.08 20.68
N THR A 351 -6.47 26.89 19.42
CA THR A 351 -6.01 27.98 18.53
C THR A 351 -6.80 28.01 17.21
N ASP A 352 -6.78 29.15 16.53
CA ASP A 352 -7.36 29.29 15.18
C ASP A 352 -6.64 28.35 14.20
N TYR A 353 -5.32 28.18 14.34
CA TYR A 353 -4.54 27.29 13.51
C TYR A 353 -5.01 25.83 13.64
N ASP A 354 -5.13 25.32 14.86
CA ASP A 354 -5.63 23.97 15.11
C ASP A 354 -7.07 23.80 14.62
N THR A 355 -7.89 24.85 14.75
CA THR A 355 -9.26 24.88 14.22
C THR A 355 -9.28 24.68 12.70
N TYR A 356 -8.45 25.41 11.95
CA TYR A 356 -8.34 25.26 10.50
C TYR A 356 -7.80 23.88 10.10
N LEU A 357 -6.79 23.38 10.83
CA LEU A 357 -6.25 22.03 10.58
C LEU A 357 -7.30 20.93 10.78
N GLU A 358 -8.07 21.01 11.85
CA GLU A 358 -9.12 20.02 12.12
C GLU A 358 -10.24 20.10 11.06
N GLN A 359 -10.62 21.31 10.65
CA GLN A 359 -11.57 21.51 9.55
C GLN A 359 -11.04 20.97 8.23
N LEU A 360 -9.75 21.19 7.90
CA LEU A 360 -9.12 20.64 6.71
C LEU A 360 -9.13 19.11 6.74
N ASN A 361 -8.68 18.51 7.83
CA ASN A 361 -8.60 17.07 7.98
C ASN A 361 -9.97 16.38 7.86
N ASN A 362 -11.03 17.00 8.38
CA ASN A 362 -12.38 16.44 8.35
C ASN A 362 -13.25 17.01 7.21
N ARG A 363 -12.67 17.80 6.29
CA ARG A 363 -13.40 18.43 5.17
C ARG A 363 -14.32 17.47 4.40
N PRO A 364 -13.88 16.23 4.05
CA PRO A 364 -14.75 15.28 3.34
C PRO A 364 -15.98 14.87 4.16
N THR A 365 -15.84 14.70 5.46
CA THR A 365 -16.98 14.39 6.35
C THR A 365 -17.92 15.56 6.49
N ILE A 366 -17.41 16.80 6.59
CA ILE A 366 -18.19 18.00 6.86
C ILE A 366 -18.96 18.47 5.62
N LYS A 367 -18.29 18.46 4.44
CA LYS A 367 -18.79 19.12 3.22
C LYS A 367 -19.49 18.19 2.24
N ASN A 368 -19.27 16.86 2.32
CA ASN A 368 -19.79 15.92 1.34
C ASN A 368 -21.06 15.25 1.84
N GLU A 369 -22.12 15.37 1.07
CA GLU A 369 -23.47 14.85 1.37
C GLU A 369 -23.92 13.79 0.35
N GLU A 370 -22.95 13.07 -0.24
CA GLU A 370 -23.22 12.06 -1.28
C GLU A 370 -24.17 10.96 -0.79
N GLU A 371 -24.13 10.65 0.52
CA GLU A 371 -25.04 9.69 1.13
C GLU A 371 -26.50 10.12 0.98
N GLU A 372 -26.80 11.42 1.04
CA GLU A 372 -28.16 11.94 0.93
C GLU A 372 -28.73 11.82 -0.47
N TYR A 373 -27.83 11.77 -1.48
CA TYR A 373 -28.22 11.50 -2.86
C TYR A 373 -28.63 10.03 -3.07
N ILE A 374 -28.14 9.12 -2.23
CA ILE A 374 -28.42 7.67 -2.27
C ILE A 374 -29.50 7.28 -1.30
N MET A 375 -29.55 7.89 -0.12
CA MET A 375 -30.48 7.56 0.97
C MET A 375 -31.16 8.80 1.52
N ASN A 376 -32.48 8.66 1.84
CA ASN A 376 -33.25 9.67 2.56
C ASN A 376 -33.94 9.01 3.76
N ASN A 377 -33.86 9.62 4.93
CA ASN A 377 -34.48 9.14 6.18
C ASN A 377 -34.31 7.63 6.42
N ASN A 378 -33.09 7.12 6.27
CA ASN A 378 -32.69 5.71 6.43
C ASN A 378 -33.26 4.75 5.35
N HIS A 379 -33.84 5.25 4.29
CA HIS A 379 -34.33 4.44 3.18
C HIS A 379 -33.58 4.77 1.90
N TYR A 380 -33.25 3.74 1.11
CA TYR A 380 -32.67 3.93 -0.20
C TYR A 380 -33.63 4.66 -1.14
N ILE A 381 -33.09 5.65 -1.85
CA ILE A 381 -33.82 6.30 -2.93
C ILE A 381 -33.96 5.31 -4.11
N LYS A 382 -35.10 5.33 -4.78
CA LYS A 382 -35.35 4.46 -5.94
C LYS A 382 -34.16 4.47 -6.92
N LYS A 383 -33.72 3.28 -7.34
CA LYS A 383 -32.56 3.07 -8.23
C LYS A 383 -31.24 3.61 -7.63
N TRP A 384 -31.01 3.43 -6.34
CA TRP A 384 -29.81 3.90 -5.65
C TRP A 384 -28.48 3.42 -6.30
N PRO A 385 -28.35 2.20 -6.88
CA PRO A 385 -27.13 1.81 -7.58
C PRO A 385 -26.79 2.75 -8.75
N ASN A 386 -27.80 3.16 -9.54
CA ASN A 386 -27.59 4.11 -10.63
C ASN A 386 -27.12 5.48 -10.11
N ARG A 387 -27.60 5.89 -8.93
CA ARG A 387 -27.16 7.13 -8.29
C ARG A 387 -25.71 7.06 -7.83
N TYR A 388 -25.29 5.91 -7.30
CA TYR A 388 -23.89 5.66 -6.97
C TYR A 388 -22.99 5.86 -8.18
N TYR A 389 -23.27 5.18 -9.30
CA TYR A 389 -22.45 5.30 -10.51
C TYR A 389 -22.49 6.71 -11.10
N LYS A 390 -23.61 7.41 -11.01
CA LYS A 390 -23.68 8.83 -11.42
C LYS A 390 -22.76 9.73 -10.58
N ILE A 391 -22.66 9.48 -9.27
CA ILE A 391 -21.75 10.23 -8.39
C ILE A 391 -20.28 9.97 -8.78
N ILE A 392 -19.90 8.71 -8.98
CA ILE A 392 -18.49 8.35 -9.17
C ILE A 392 -17.99 8.52 -10.60
N ASN A 393 -18.86 8.37 -11.61
CA ASN A 393 -18.50 8.40 -13.03
C ASN A 393 -19.12 9.59 -13.79
N GLY A 394 -20.01 10.38 -13.16
CA GLY A 394 -20.75 11.46 -13.82
C GLY A 394 -21.97 11.00 -14.63
N GLU A 395 -21.96 9.79 -15.17
CA GLU A 395 -23.01 9.20 -15.98
C GLU A 395 -23.25 7.72 -15.64
N ILE A 396 -24.34 7.18 -16.15
CA ILE A 396 -24.70 5.77 -16.00
C ILE A 396 -24.52 5.11 -17.36
N ASP A 397 -23.45 4.38 -17.51
CA ASP A 397 -23.14 3.57 -18.67
C ASP A 397 -22.92 2.11 -18.24
N ARG A 398 -23.71 1.19 -18.80
CA ARG A 398 -23.62 -0.24 -18.43
C ARG A 398 -22.30 -0.86 -18.86
N ASP A 399 -21.82 -0.52 -20.05
CA ASP A 399 -20.55 -1.04 -20.56
C ASP A 399 -19.38 -0.56 -19.70
N ASN A 400 -19.44 0.69 -19.23
CA ASN A 400 -18.45 1.22 -18.30
C ASN A 400 -18.48 0.49 -16.94
N ILE A 401 -19.68 0.16 -16.42
CA ILE A 401 -19.83 -0.62 -15.18
C ILE A 401 -19.26 -2.02 -15.35
N ASP A 402 -19.53 -2.68 -16.47
CA ASP A 402 -19.02 -4.01 -16.77
C ASP A 402 -17.49 -4.01 -16.94
N ASN A 403 -16.93 -2.99 -17.59
CA ASN A 403 -15.48 -2.77 -17.67
C ASN A 403 -14.85 -2.53 -16.30
N MET A 404 -15.52 -1.77 -15.42
CA MET A 404 -15.08 -1.56 -14.03
C MET A 404 -15.06 -2.90 -13.26
N CYS A 405 -16.09 -3.73 -13.39
CA CYS A 405 -16.16 -5.06 -12.78
C CYS A 405 -15.07 -5.98 -13.32
N HIS A 406 -14.86 -5.99 -14.64
CA HIS A 406 -13.80 -6.74 -15.31
C HIS A 406 -12.42 -6.39 -14.73
N ASN A 407 -12.08 -5.10 -14.74
CA ASN A 407 -10.78 -4.61 -14.27
C ASN A 407 -10.58 -4.82 -12.74
N TYR A 408 -11.68 -4.82 -11.95
CA TYR A 408 -11.60 -5.12 -10.52
C TYR A 408 -11.30 -6.59 -10.25
N ILE A 409 -11.95 -7.53 -10.97
CA ILE A 409 -11.70 -8.99 -10.86
C ILE A 409 -10.28 -9.32 -11.34
N GLU A 410 -9.85 -8.74 -12.46
CA GLU A 410 -8.47 -8.85 -12.94
C GLU A 410 -7.49 -8.35 -11.87
N GLY A 411 -7.84 -7.26 -11.19
CA GLY A 411 -7.07 -6.69 -10.10
C GLY A 411 -6.98 -7.59 -8.88
N LEU A 412 -8.05 -8.23 -8.48
CA LEU A 412 -8.02 -9.23 -7.39
C LEU A 412 -7.05 -10.36 -7.71
N LEU A 413 -7.05 -10.87 -8.95
CA LEU A 413 -6.10 -11.89 -9.39
C LEU A 413 -4.67 -11.35 -9.44
N TRP A 414 -4.49 -10.11 -9.94
CA TRP A 414 -3.16 -9.49 -10.02
C TRP A 414 -2.55 -9.26 -8.64
N VAL A 415 -3.31 -8.71 -7.68
CA VAL A 415 -2.85 -8.48 -6.31
C VAL A 415 -2.53 -9.81 -5.63
N TYR A 416 -3.41 -10.83 -5.77
CA TYR A 416 -3.15 -12.16 -5.21
C TYR A 416 -1.82 -12.73 -5.71
N LYS A 417 -1.58 -12.69 -7.02
CA LYS A 417 -0.32 -13.16 -7.60
C LYS A 417 0.88 -12.31 -7.16
N TYR A 418 0.71 -11.01 -7.04
CA TYR A 418 1.77 -10.12 -6.59
C TYR A 418 2.24 -10.45 -5.17
N TYR A 419 1.30 -10.80 -4.28
CA TYR A 419 1.62 -11.21 -2.91
C TYR A 419 2.19 -12.62 -2.82
N THR A 420 1.77 -13.54 -3.68
CA THR A 420 2.15 -14.97 -3.60
C THR A 420 3.31 -15.35 -4.51
N GLU A 421 3.35 -14.82 -5.73
CA GLU A 421 4.29 -15.21 -6.79
C GLU A 421 5.29 -14.08 -7.16
N GLY A 422 5.08 -12.85 -6.65
CA GLY A 422 5.80 -11.65 -7.08
C GLY A 422 5.19 -11.00 -8.34
N CYS A 423 5.79 -9.89 -8.81
CA CYS A 423 5.22 -9.12 -9.91
C CYS A 423 5.38 -9.80 -11.26
N THR A 424 4.31 -10.39 -11.77
CA THR A 424 4.28 -11.02 -13.09
C THR A 424 3.97 -10.02 -14.20
N ASN A 425 3.03 -9.10 -13.96
CA ASN A 425 2.63 -8.07 -14.93
C ASN A 425 2.89 -6.66 -14.36
N TRP A 426 3.97 -6.03 -14.84
CA TRP A 426 4.39 -4.68 -14.43
C TRP A 426 3.55 -3.56 -15.05
N LYS A 427 2.72 -3.86 -16.07
CA LYS A 427 1.92 -2.87 -16.81
C LYS A 427 0.53 -2.69 -16.24
N TRP A 428 0.04 -3.66 -15.51
CA TRP A 428 -1.32 -3.65 -14.99
C TRP A 428 -1.54 -2.51 -14.00
N LYS A 429 -2.72 -1.91 -14.04
CA LYS A 429 -3.25 -1.00 -13.02
C LYS A 429 -4.78 -1.03 -13.04
N TYR A 430 -5.39 -0.71 -11.92
CA TYR A 430 -6.82 -0.43 -11.86
C TYR A 430 -7.09 0.97 -12.43
N GLU A 431 -8.01 1.10 -13.40
CA GLU A 431 -8.19 2.36 -14.14
C GLU A 431 -9.09 3.37 -13.43
N TYR A 432 -9.90 2.95 -12.47
CA TYR A 432 -10.91 3.78 -11.80
C TYR A 432 -10.44 4.27 -10.42
N HIS A 433 -11.20 5.23 -9.83
CA HIS A 433 -10.94 5.74 -8.47
C HIS A 433 -11.77 5.01 -7.40
N ASN A 434 -12.93 4.48 -7.76
CA ASN A 434 -13.85 3.80 -6.86
C ASN A 434 -14.07 2.35 -7.31
N GLY A 435 -14.49 1.48 -6.38
CA GLY A 435 -14.84 0.09 -6.70
C GLY A 435 -16.25 -0.03 -7.29
N PRO A 436 -16.55 -1.12 -8.02
CA PRO A 436 -17.91 -1.43 -8.43
C PRO A 436 -18.75 -1.81 -7.20
N LEU A 437 -20.08 -1.75 -7.33
CA LEU A 437 -20.97 -2.31 -6.31
C LEU A 437 -20.89 -3.85 -6.31
N LEU A 438 -20.95 -4.45 -5.12
CA LEU A 438 -20.89 -5.92 -4.96
C LEU A 438 -21.93 -6.66 -5.79
N GLY A 439 -23.14 -6.11 -5.92
CA GLY A 439 -24.20 -6.71 -6.72
C GLY A 439 -23.86 -6.77 -8.21
N ASP A 440 -23.22 -5.72 -8.75
CA ASP A 440 -22.80 -5.70 -10.15
C ASP A 440 -21.55 -6.56 -10.36
N LEU A 441 -20.60 -6.53 -9.43
CA LEU A 441 -19.42 -7.40 -9.45
C LEU A 441 -19.80 -8.88 -9.45
N PHE A 442 -20.75 -9.28 -8.59
CA PHE A 442 -21.29 -10.65 -8.58
C PHE A 442 -21.98 -11.01 -9.91
N LYS A 443 -22.88 -10.15 -10.40
CA LYS A 443 -23.59 -10.38 -11.67
C LYS A 443 -22.63 -10.53 -12.84
N TYR A 444 -21.64 -9.64 -12.92
CA TYR A 444 -20.60 -9.69 -13.95
C TYR A 444 -19.84 -11.03 -13.90
N LEU A 445 -19.32 -11.39 -12.72
CA LEU A 445 -18.59 -12.64 -12.54
C LEU A 445 -19.43 -13.86 -12.86
N TYR A 446 -20.72 -13.86 -12.43
CA TYR A 446 -21.60 -15.00 -12.64
C TYR A 446 -21.93 -15.22 -14.12
N ASN A 447 -22.23 -14.14 -14.85
CA ASN A 447 -22.72 -14.22 -16.23
C ASN A 447 -21.59 -14.29 -17.28
N ASN A 448 -20.45 -13.66 -17.02
CA ASN A 448 -19.43 -13.41 -18.04
C ASN A 448 -18.12 -14.18 -17.81
N VAL A 449 -17.89 -14.76 -16.63
CA VAL A 449 -16.61 -15.40 -16.30
C VAL A 449 -16.82 -16.87 -15.96
N GLY A 450 -16.27 -17.76 -16.76
CA GLY A 450 -16.28 -19.20 -16.50
C GLY A 450 -15.16 -19.60 -15.52
N ASP A 451 -13.93 -19.13 -15.77
CA ASP A 451 -12.76 -19.38 -14.96
C ASP A 451 -11.84 -18.15 -14.91
N ILE A 452 -11.71 -17.54 -13.72
CA ILE A 452 -10.90 -16.32 -13.52
C ILE A 452 -9.47 -16.50 -14.04
N ASN A 453 -8.83 -17.62 -13.73
CA ASN A 453 -7.41 -17.82 -14.08
C ASN A 453 -7.18 -18.02 -15.59
N LYS A 454 -8.17 -18.46 -16.32
CA LYS A 454 -8.11 -18.66 -17.78
C LYS A 454 -8.47 -17.41 -18.56
N GLU A 455 -9.45 -16.65 -18.08
CA GLU A 455 -9.97 -15.48 -18.79
C GLU A 455 -9.15 -14.24 -18.55
N PHE A 456 -8.65 -14.04 -17.31
CA PHE A 456 -7.79 -12.92 -16.97
C PHE A 456 -6.31 -13.30 -17.14
N LYS A 457 -5.82 -13.14 -18.38
CA LYS A 457 -4.42 -13.40 -18.71
C LYS A 457 -3.55 -12.23 -18.26
N LEU A 458 -2.69 -12.47 -17.29
CA LEU A 458 -1.68 -11.51 -16.85
C LEU A 458 -0.33 -11.83 -17.54
N PRO A 459 -0.06 -11.28 -18.73
CA PRO A 459 1.17 -11.58 -19.45
C PRO A 459 2.39 -11.11 -18.66
N LYS A 460 3.44 -11.93 -18.63
CA LYS A 460 4.71 -11.54 -18.01
C LYS A 460 5.30 -10.34 -18.76
N THR A 461 5.58 -9.29 -18.03
CA THR A 461 6.23 -8.08 -18.54
C THR A 461 7.43 -7.74 -17.64
N LYS A 462 8.30 -6.84 -18.11
CA LYS A 462 9.47 -6.39 -17.36
C LYS A 462 9.19 -5.02 -16.74
N ALA A 463 9.90 -4.71 -15.66
CA ALA A 463 9.94 -3.38 -15.07
C ALA A 463 10.37 -2.32 -16.11
N TYR A 464 9.90 -1.11 -15.91
CA TYR A 464 10.30 0.03 -16.71
C TYR A 464 11.62 0.63 -16.21
N HIS A 465 12.20 1.52 -16.99
CA HIS A 465 13.34 2.31 -16.56
C HIS A 465 12.92 3.37 -15.52
N HIS A 466 13.79 3.73 -14.56
CA HIS A 466 13.49 4.69 -13.51
C HIS A 466 13.05 6.06 -14.06
N ASN A 467 13.63 6.56 -15.16
CA ASN A 467 13.20 7.81 -15.77
C ASN A 467 11.77 7.76 -16.34
N VAL A 468 11.30 6.57 -16.74
CA VAL A 468 9.89 6.36 -17.11
C VAL A 468 9.01 6.49 -15.88
N GLN A 469 9.42 5.91 -14.76
CA GLN A 469 8.70 6.08 -13.48
C GLN A 469 8.70 7.55 -13.05
N LEU A 470 9.85 8.23 -13.00
CA LEU A 470 9.95 9.63 -12.55
C LEU A 470 8.99 10.54 -13.34
N LEU A 471 8.98 10.44 -14.68
CA LEU A 471 8.01 11.18 -15.51
C LEU A 471 6.56 10.77 -15.26
N SER A 472 6.30 9.53 -14.86
CA SER A 472 4.93 9.07 -14.61
C SER A 472 4.39 9.54 -13.27
N ILE A 473 5.23 9.67 -12.24
CA ILE A 473 4.78 9.88 -10.86
C ILE A 473 5.04 11.29 -10.31
N LEU A 474 6.09 11.99 -10.75
CA LEU A 474 6.47 13.26 -10.16
C LEU A 474 5.68 14.45 -10.73
N PRO A 475 5.33 15.43 -9.90
CA PRO A 475 4.94 16.76 -10.38
C PRO A 475 6.07 17.40 -11.20
N ILE A 476 5.72 18.28 -12.13
CA ILE A 476 6.69 18.88 -13.05
C ILE A 476 7.79 19.68 -12.31
N THR A 477 7.46 20.22 -11.15
CA THR A 477 8.40 20.99 -10.30
C THR A 477 9.54 20.13 -9.77
N SER A 478 9.31 18.85 -9.51
CA SER A 478 10.26 17.89 -8.93
C SER A 478 11.09 17.14 -9.99
N LEU A 479 10.84 17.37 -11.28
CA LEU A 479 11.60 16.75 -12.37
C LEU A 479 12.94 17.46 -12.58
N THR A 480 13.94 16.73 -13.08
CA THR A 480 15.19 17.34 -13.60
C THR A 480 14.91 18.12 -14.88
N ASP A 481 15.81 19.03 -15.24
CA ASP A 481 15.59 19.89 -16.41
C ASP A 481 15.41 19.10 -17.71
N ASP A 482 16.18 18.02 -17.91
CA ASP A 482 16.01 17.12 -19.06
C ASP A 482 14.62 16.48 -19.09
N LEU A 483 14.13 16.01 -17.95
CA LEU A 483 12.80 15.40 -17.84
C LEU A 483 11.69 16.45 -17.94
N LYS A 484 11.89 17.67 -17.41
CA LYS A 484 10.96 18.80 -17.59
C LYS A 484 10.78 19.17 -19.05
N MET A 485 11.87 19.20 -19.81
CA MET A 485 11.83 19.47 -21.24
C MET A 485 10.99 18.40 -21.96
N ILE A 486 11.21 17.12 -21.66
CA ILE A 486 10.43 16.03 -22.24
C ILE A 486 8.94 16.16 -21.85
N ALA A 487 8.64 16.45 -20.58
CA ALA A 487 7.28 16.61 -20.09
C ALA A 487 6.52 17.74 -20.81
N LYS A 488 7.19 18.87 -21.07
CA LYS A 488 6.57 20.08 -21.70
C LYS A 488 6.43 19.96 -23.21
N GLU A 489 7.41 19.35 -23.90
CA GLU A 489 7.55 19.41 -25.35
C GLU A 489 7.05 18.16 -26.08
N THR A 490 6.39 17.24 -25.40
CA THR A 490 5.90 16.01 -26.02
C THR A 490 4.42 15.76 -25.74
N ASP A 491 3.88 14.70 -26.37
CA ASP A 491 2.47 14.27 -26.26
C ASP A 491 2.03 13.88 -24.82
N ILE A 492 2.95 13.91 -23.85
CA ILE A 492 2.65 13.61 -22.43
C ILE A 492 2.39 14.86 -21.59
N ASN A 493 2.45 16.07 -22.16
CA ASN A 493 2.23 17.33 -21.43
C ASN A 493 0.87 17.34 -20.71
N TYR A 494 -0.18 16.74 -21.29
CA TYR A 494 -1.51 16.62 -20.66
C TYR A 494 -1.49 15.94 -19.29
N MET A 495 -0.46 15.16 -18.98
CA MET A 495 -0.31 14.47 -17.69
C MET A 495 0.04 15.42 -16.54
N TYR A 496 0.44 16.65 -16.83
CA TYR A 496 0.89 17.65 -15.84
C TYR A 496 -0.07 18.83 -15.75
N PRO A 497 -1.29 18.61 -15.19
CA PRO A 497 -2.26 19.70 -15.05
C PRO A 497 -1.78 20.70 -14.00
N ASP A 498 -1.98 22.00 -14.27
CA ASP A 498 -1.70 23.07 -13.30
C ASP A 498 -2.75 23.09 -12.17
N GLU A 499 -3.99 22.71 -12.49
CA GLU A 499 -5.09 22.63 -11.53
C GLU A 499 -5.78 21.27 -11.58
N TYR A 500 -6.14 20.75 -10.42
CA TYR A 500 -6.86 19.49 -10.27
C TYR A 500 -7.63 19.46 -8.96
N LYS A 501 -8.71 18.66 -8.93
CA LYS A 501 -9.58 18.50 -7.76
C LYS A 501 -9.24 17.22 -6.99
N LEU A 502 -9.69 17.15 -5.73
CA LEU A 502 -9.64 15.93 -4.94
C LEU A 502 -10.94 15.12 -5.12
N ASN A 503 -10.80 13.82 -5.31
CA ASN A 503 -11.89 12.86 -5.12
C ASN A 503 -12.07 12.64 -3.62
N SER A 504 -13.08 13.25 -3.06
CA SER A 504 -13.46 13.15 -1.64
C SER A 504 -14.70 12.27 -1.44
N ILE A 505 -15.23 11.67 -2.51
CA ILE A 505 -16.47 10.90 -2.53
C ILE A 505 -16.36 9.71 -1.56
N PHE A 506 -17.26 9.63 -0.59
CA PHE A 506 -17.31 8.62 0.48
C PHE A 506 -16.05 8.54 1.35
N LYS A 507 -15.12 9.49 1.24
CA LYS A 507 -13.94 9.58 2.12
C LYS A 507 -14.31 10.22 3.46
N ARG A 508 -13.58 9.86 4.53
CA ARG A 508 -13.78 10.41 5.87
C ARG A 508 -12.85 11.58 6.14
N TYR A 509 -11.57 11.41 5.83
CA TYR A 509 -10.53 12.37 6.11
C TYR A 509 -9.86 12.88 4.84
N TYR A 510 -9.25 14.06 4.91
CA TYR A 510 -8.51 14.66 3.80
C TYR A 510 -7.39 13.74 3.27
N TRP A 511 -6.69 13.06 4.16
CA TRP A 511 -5.61 12.16 3.77
C TRP A 511 -6.07 10.92 2.97
N GLU A 512 -7.33 10.57 3.02
CA GLU A 512 -7.91 9.49 2.21
C GLU A 512 -8.28 9.96 0.79
N CYS A 513 -8.39 11.27 0.57
CA CYS A 513 -8.74 11.81 -0.73
C CYS A 513 -7.62 11.58 -1.74
N GLU A 514 -8.00 11.47 -3.01
CA GLU A 514 -7.09 11.27 -4.12
C GLU A 514 -7.24 12.39 -5.14
N PRO A 515 -6.16 12.96 -5.70
CA PRO A 515 -6.28 13.92 -6.77
C PRO A 515 -6.85 13.27 -8.03
N ILE A 516 -7.80 13.96 -8.67
CA ILE A 516 -8.34 13.55 -9.97
C ILE A 516 -7.37 14.06 -11.03
N LEU A 517 -6.48 13.16 -11.47
CA LEU A 517 -5.44 13.47 -12.45
C LEU A 517 -5.78 12.86 -13.81
N PRO A 518 -5.30 13.44 -14.90
CA PRO A 518 -5.35 12.78 -16.19
C PRO A 518 -4.68 11.42 -16.15
N ASN A 519 -5.31 10.44 -16.77
CA ASN A 519 -4.76 9.08 -16.82
C ASN A 519 -3.44 9.08 -17.58
N PHE A 520 -2.43 8.39 -17.06
CA PHE A 520 -1.13 8.29 -17.72
C PHE A 520 -0.99 6.98 -18.49
N ASN A 521 -0.34 7.07 -19.64
CA ASN A 521 0.01 5.91 -20.44
C ASN A 521 1.53 5.71 -20.40
N ILE A 522 1.97 4.66 -19.71
CA ILE A 522 3.38 4.38 -19.46
C ILE A 522 4.18 4.16 -20.76
N ASP A 523 3.56 3.54 -21.78
CA ASP A 523 4.24 3.30 -23.07
C ASP A 523 4.40 4.61 -23.85
N LYS A 524 3.46 5.57 -23.75
CA LYS A 524 3.64 6.93 -24.30
C LYS A 524 4.77 7.66 -23.59
N VAL A 525 4.88 7.54 -22.27
CA VAL A 525 6.00 8.14 -21.50
C VAL A 525 7.33 7.57 -21.98
N LYS A 526 7.45 6.26 -22.08
CA LYS A 526 8.66 5.60 -22.60
C LYS A 526 9.01 6.07 -24.02
N LEU A 527 8.00 6.19 -24.90
CA LEU A 527 8.17 6.65 -26.27
C LEU A 527 8.63 8.12 -26.32
N ALA A 528 8.09 8.99 -25.46
CA ALA A 528 8.49 10.40 -25.35
C ALA A 528 9.99 10.53 -25.02
N ILE A 529 10.48 9.78 -24.02
CA ILE A 529 11.90 9.74 -23.68
C ILE A 529 12.72 9.23 -24.88
N TYR A 530 12.30 8.12 -25.49
CA TYR A 530 13.04 7.52 -26.61
C TYR A 530 13.20 8.48 -27.78
N LYS A 531 12.14 9.24 -28.13
CA LYS A 531 12.15 10.22 -29.22
C LYS A 531 13.06 11.42 -28.93
N LYS A 532 13.05 11.92 -27.69
CA LYS A 532 13.80 13.14 -27.33
C LYS A 532 15.25 12.84 -26.90
N ASN A 533 15.45 11.86 -26.04
CA ASN A 533 16.77 11.52 -25.53
C ASN A 533 16.85 10.04 -25.09
N LYS A 534 17.10 9.13 -26.04
CA LYS A 534 17.21 7.69 -25.77
C LYS A 534 18.33 7.32 -24.79
N LYS A 535 19.31 8.22 -24.56
CA LYS A 535 20.39 7.95 -23.58
C LYS A 535 19.85 7.85 -22.16
N LEU A 536 18.74 8.55 -21.86
CA LEU A 536 18.06 8.47 -20.57
C LEU A 536 17.37 7.11 -20.31
N LEU A 537 17.33 6.21 -21.27
CA LEU A 537 16.83 4.83 -21.13
C LEU A 537 17.96 3.79 -21.06
N LYS A 538 19.21 4.22 -20.94
CA LYS A 538 20.31 3.28 -20.73
C LYS A 538 20.26 2.77 -19.30
N THR A 539 20.18 1.44 -19.15
CA THR A 539 20.25 0.77 -17.84
C THR A 539 21.66 0.92 -17.27
N GLU A 540 21.76 1.37 -16.05
CA GLU A 540 22.95 1.21 -15.22
C GLU A 540 23.01 -0.25 -14.74
N ASN A 541 24.21 -0.76 -14.49
CA ASN A 541 24.34 -2.10 -13.95
C ASN A 541 23.70 -2.15 -12.56
N SER A 542 22.59 -2.85 -12.47
CA SER A 542 21.94 -3.18 -11.21
C SER A 542 22.44 -4.53 -10.73
N GLY A 543 22.71 -4.66 -9.45
CA GLY A 543 23.13 -5.91 -8.85
C GLY A 543 23.02 -5.83 -7.33
N LEU A 544 22.93 -6.99 -6.69
CA LEU A 544 23.01 -7.04 -5.23
C LEU A 544 24.44 -6.73 -4.79
N ILE A 545 24.59 -5.96 -3.73
CA ILE A 545 25.88 -5.62 -3.12
C ILE A 545 26.05 -6.52 -1.91
N PHE A 546 27.13 -7.30 -1.87
CA PHE A 546 27.40 -8.27 -0.82
C PHE A 546 28.60 -7.83 0.03
N LYS A 547 28.48 -7.89 1.35
CA LYS A 547 29.59 -7.91 2.29
C LYS A 547 29.64 -9.29 2.94
N ASN A 548 30.82 -9.89 2.96
CA ASN A 548 31.10 -11.27 3.37
C ASN A 548 30.43 -12.34 2.48
N LYS A 549 30.93 -13.57 2.55
CA LYS A 549 30.30 -14.69 1.85
C LYS A 549 29.10 -15.17 2.64
N VAL A 550 27.92 -15.02 2.07
CA VAL A 550 26.71 -15.63 2.60
C VAL A 550 26.80 -17.14 2.30
N ILE A 551 27.32 -17.91 3.25
CA ILE A 551 27.45 -19.38 3.14
C ILE A 551 26.04 -19.96 3.22
N GLY A 552 25.61 -20.67 2.17
CA GLY A 552 24.33 -21.37 2.11
C GLY A 552 23.22 -20.67 1.30
N LEU A 553 23.51 -19.54 0.66
CA LEU A 553 22.57 -18.82 -0.21
C LEU A 553 23.05 -18.84 -1.68
N THR A 554 23.41 -20.01 -2.21
CA THR A 554 23.72 -20.22 -3.65
C THR A 554 22.52 -20.86 -4.34
#